data_4fc15c1355d3ce46c9aef08c4cfdca62
#
_entry.id   4fc15c1355d3ce46c9aef08c4cfdca62
#
_cell.length_a   1.000
_cell.length_b   1.000
_cell.length_c   1.000
_cell.angle_alpha   90.00
_cell.angle_beta   90.00
_cell.angle_gamma   90.00
#
_symmetry.space_group_name_H-M   'P 1'
#
loop_
_entity.id
_entity.type
_entity.pdbx_description
1 polymer ?
#
loop_
_entity_poly.entity_id
_entity_poly.type
_entity_poly.pdbx_seq_one_letter_code
_entity_poly.pdbx_strand_id
1 'polypeptide(L)'
;MVAAANLVEVAALVGDTARATMLAALMGGQSLTGTELAYVARVSRPTASEHLARLVDARLLAVTRKRRFAYYRIASPLIARMLESIQAVAAIEVPPRHKPRSAADEALRFARTCYDHIAGTVGVAIADALQAAGHVTLSDDGGELTDGGARLLQRFGVMPAPKTKNRRIFCRPCLDWSERRYHLAGFVGAEICRCCLERGWLTRMRDTRALRLTPEGRSGLAETFGVQSIADEGQRVLRRA
;
A
#
# COMPACT_ATOMS: atom_id res chain seq x y z
N MET A 1 21.48 -13.65 21.87
CA MET A 1 21.33 -14.81 20.94
C MET A 1 19.89 -15.02 20.48
N VAL A 2 18.86 -14.96 21.35
CA VAL A 2 17.44 -15.18 20.96
C VAL A 2 16.94 -14.19 19.89
N ALA A 3 17.30 -12.91 19.97
CA ALA A 3 16.86 -11.90 19.00
C ALA A 3 17.40 -12.13 17.58
N ALA A 4 18.64 -12.63 17.45
CA ALA A 4 19.24 -12.95 16.16
C ALA A 4 18.59 -14.19 15.52
N ALA A 5 18.25 -15.21 16.31
CA ALA A 5 17.54 -16.40 15.83
C ALA A 5 16.14 -16.02 15.28
N ASN A 6 15.41 -15.17 15.99
CA ASN A 6 14.10 -14.69 15.54
C ASN A 6 14.18 -13.85 14.27
N LEU A 7 15.23 -13.04 14.10
CA LEU A 7 15.46 -12.28 12.88
C LEU A 7 15.72 -13.20 11.67
N VAL A 8 16.55 -14.23 11.84
CA VAL A 8 16.85 -15.22 10.79
C VAL A 8 15.59 -15.96 10.38
N GLU A 9 14.77 -16.36 11.33
CA GLU A 9 13.50 -17.03 11.05
C GLU A 9 12.54 -16.15 10.22
N VAL A 10 12.33 -14.92 10.64
CA VAL A 10 11.48 -13.97 9.90
C VAL A 10 12.06 -13.70 8.50
N ALA A 11 13.38 -13.49 8.39
CA ALA A 11 14.04 -13.25 7.11
C ALA A 11 13.89 -14.45 6.16
N ALA A 12 14.05 -15.69 6.65
CA ALA A 12 13.84 -16.90 5.87
C ALA A 12 12.39 -17.06 5.40
N LEU A 13 11.42 -16.66 6.25
CA LEU A 13 10.01 -16.71 5.88
C LEU A 13 9.66 -15.71 4.77
N VAL A 14 10.16 -14.50 4.81
CA VAL A 14 9.88 -13.48 3.78
C VAL A 14 10.76 -13.62 2.53
N GLY A 15 11.90 -14.32 2.62
CA GLY A 15 12.84 -14.54 1.51
C GLY A 15 12.42 -15.62 0.52
N ASP A 16 11.41 -16.44 0.82
CA ASP A 16 10.89 -17.44 -0.11
C ASP A 16 9.98 -16.78 -1.16
N THR A 17 10.15 -17.12 -2.43
CA THR A 17 9.45 -16.48 -3.55
C THR A 17 7.93 -16.61 -3.46
N ALA A 18 7.41 -17.80 -3.11
CA ALA A 18 5.96 -18.02 -3.02
C ALA A 18 5.37 -17.22 -1.85
N ARG A 19 6.00 -17.28 -0.67
CA ARG A 19 5.57 -16.52 0.51
C ARG A 19 5.67 -15.01 0.30
N ALA A 20 6.75 -14.52 -0.30
CA ALA A 20 6.91 -13.11 -0.65
C ALA A 20 5.79 -12.63 -1.60
N THR A 21 5.43 -13.45 -2.59
CA THR A 21 4.34 -13.14 -3.53
C THR A 21 2.98 -13.11 -2.82
N MET A 22 2.70 -14.06 -1.91
CA MET A 22 1.48 -14.06 -1.08
C MET A 22 1.41 -12.82 -0.18
N LEU A 23 2.50 -12.49 0.51
CA LEU A 23 2.59 -11.29 1.37
C LEU A 23 2.38 -10.01 0.55
N ALA A 24 3.01 -9.90 -0.63
CA ALA A 24 2.85 -8.76 -1.51
C ALA A 24 1.40 -8.59 -2.00
N ALA A 25 0.68 -9.68 -2.30
CA ALA A 25 -0.73 -9.63 -2.66
C ALA A 25 -1.60 -9.09 -1.51
N LEU A 26 -1.29 -9.49 -0.27
CA LEU A 26 -2.02 -9.04 0.93
C LEU A 26 -1.71 -7.60 1.34
N MET A 27 -0.65 -6.99 0.80
CA MET A 27 -0.33 -5.57 1.01
C MET A 27 -1.37 -4.62 0.38
N GLY A 28 -2.40 -5.14 -0.28
CA GLY A 28 -3.58 -4.37 -0.72
C GLY A 28 -4.58 -4.05 0.38
N GLY A 29 -4.32 -4.46 1.62
CA GLY A 29 -5.22 -4.23 2.77
C GLY A 29 -6.48 -5.09 2.77
N GLN A 30 -6.64 -5.99 1.79
CA GLN A 30 -7.76 -6.93 1.69
C GLN A 30 -7.42 -8.30 2.28
N SER A 31 -8.44 -9.07 2.62
CA SER A 31 -8.28 -10.46 3.03
C SER A 31 -8.49 -11.37 1.83
N LEU A 32 -7.58 -12.32 1.61
CA LEU A 32 -7.65 -13.29 0.52
C LEU A 32 -7.77 -14.72 1.07
N THR A 33 -8.43 -15.58 0.30
CA THR A 33 -8.53 -17.02 0.62
C THR A 33 -7.24 -17.75 0.27
N GLY A 34 -7.02 -18.94 0.84
CA GLY A 34 -5.88 -19.78 0.49
C GLY A 34 -5.85 -20.18 -0.99
N THR A 35 -7.02 -20.30 -1.64
CA THR A 35 -7.10 -20.59 -3.10
C THR A 35 -6.63 -19.40 -3.94
N GLU A 36 -7.04 -18.17 -3.60
CA GLU A 36 -6.58 -16.96 -4.28
C GLU A 36 -5.08 -16.77 -4.10
N LEU A 37 -4.57 -17.00 -2.89
CA LEU A 37 -3.13 -16.90 -2.60
C LEU A 37 -2.31 -17.98 -3.32
N ALA A 38 -2.82 -19.21 -3.45
CA ALA A 38 -2.21 -20.25 -4.24
C ALA A 38 -2.10 -19.86 -5.73
N TYR A 39 -3.18 -19.29 -6.27
CA TYR A 39 -3.22 -18.80 -7.66
C TYR A 39 -2.20 -17.67 -7.89
N VAL A 40 -2.17 -16.66 -7.04
CA VAL A 40 -1.24 -15.53 -7.15
C VAL A 40 0.22 -15.99 -7.04
N ALA A 41 0.52 -16.90 -6.11
CA ALA A 41 1.86 -17.43 -5.91
C ALA A 41 2.25 -18.52 -6.93
N ARG A 42 1.33 -18.97 -7.79
CA ARG A 42 1.52 -20.03 -8.79
C ARG A 42 2.01 -21.35 -8.17
N VAL A 43 1.43 -21.72 -7.04
CA VAL A 43 1.72 -22.98 -6.35
C VAL A 43 0.46 -23.81 -6.18
N SER A 44 0.61 -25.09 -5.87
CA SER A 44 -0.52 -25.97 -5.58
C SER A 44 -1.25 -25.55 -4.28
N ARG A 45 -2.52 -25.89 -4.12
CA ARG A 45 -3.28 -25.62 -2.88
C ARG A 45 -2.64 -26.24 -1.63
N PRO A 46 -2.15 -27.50 -1.65
CA PRO A 46 -1.42 -28.07 -0.52
C PRO A 46 -0.17 -27.27 -0.17
N THR A 47 0.67 -26.93 -1.15
CA THR A 47 1.88 -26.11 -0.95
C THR A 47 1.54 -24.73 -0.38
N ALA A 48 0.49 -24.08 -0.90
CA ALA A 48 0.02 -22.80 -0.36
C ALA A 48 -0.42 -22.95 1.09
N SER A 49 -1.12 -24.03 1.45
CA SER A 49 -1.55 -24.28 2.83
C SER A 49 -0.36 -24.39 3.80
N GLU A 50 0.73 -25.05 3.41
CA GLU A 50 1.96 -25.15 4.20
C GLU A 50 2.63 -23.80 4.37
N HIS A 51 2.76 -23.01 3.28
CA HIS A 51 3.32 -21.67 3.34
C HIS A 51 2.48 -20.75 4.25
N LEU A 52 1.16 -20.79 4.12
CA LEU A 52 0.26 -19.98 4.92
C LEU A 52 0.27 -20.38 6.39
N ALA A 53 0.35 -21.67 6.72
CA ALA A 53 0.49 -22.15 8.10
C ALA A 53 1.75 -21.55 8.75
N ARG A 54 2.92 -21.67 8.08
CA ARG A 54 4.18 -21.10 8.58
C ARG A 54 4.10 -19.58 8.81
N LEU A 55 3.46 -18.84 7.90
CA LEU A 55 3.28 -17.39 8.03
C LEU A 55 2.35 -17.01 9.19
N VAL A 56 1.31 -17.82 9.44
CA VAL A 56 0.38 -17.62 10.58
C VAL A 56 1.07 -17.95 11.90
N ASP A 57 1.80 -19.06 11.97
CA ASP A 57 2.54 -19.49 13.16
C ASP A 57 3.60 -18.44 13.59
N ALA A 58 4.27 -17.85 12.60
CA ALA A 58 5.21 -16.74 12.81
C ALA A 58 4.52 -15.38 13.05
N ARG A 59 3.18 -15.32 13.10
CA ARG A 59 2.38 -14.10 13.30
C ARG A 59 2.60 -13.03 12.22
N LEU A 60 3.06 -13.41 11.05
CA LEU A 60 3.14 -12.50 9.90
C LEU A 60 1.77 -12.32 9.24
N LEU A 61 0.93 -13.36 9.29
CA LEU A 61 -0.45 -13.33 8.86
C LEU A 61 -1.41 -13.60 10.01
N ALA A 62 -2.58 -13.00 9.92
CA ALA A 62 -3.76 -13.37 10.71
C ALA A 62 -4.77 -14.08 9.80
N VAL A 63 -5.45 -15.08 10.35
CA VAL A 63 -6.48 -15.85 9.67
C VAL A 63 -7.83 -15.69 10.36
N THR A 64 -8.86 -15.47 9.57
CA THR A 64 -10.26 -15.45 10.04
C THR A 64 -11.04 -16.51 9.26
N ARG A 65 -11.73 -17.41 9.97
CA ARG A 65 -12.56 -18.44 9.35
C ARG A 65 -14.00 -17.96 9.27
N LYS A 66 -14.58 -18.01 8.05
CA LYS A 66 -16.01 -17.73 7.81
C LYS A 66 -16.60 -18.88 7.01
N ARG A 67 -17.54 -19.61 7.62
CA ARG A 67 -18.11 -20.86 7.05
C ARG A 67 -16.98 -21.83 6.68
N ARG A 68 -16.89 -22.26 5.41
CA ARG A 68 -15.87 -23.20 4.90
C ARG A 68 -14.58 -22.51 4.42
N PHE A 69 -14.48 -21.17 4.46
CA PHE A 69 -13.35 -20.42 3.93
C PHE A 69 -12.48 -19.86 5.05
N ALA A 70 -11.18 -19.93 4.85
CA ALA A 70 -10.16 -19.23 5.63
C ALA A 70 -9.69 -18.01 4.85
N TYR A 71 -9.78 -16.84 5.47
CA TYR A 71 -9.33 -15.56 4.92
C TYR A 71 -8.09 -15.09 5.64
N TYR A 72 -7.04 -14.83 4.90
CA TYR A 72 -5.73 -14.41 5.40
C TYR A 72 -5.55 -12.91 5.16
N ARG A 73 -4.91 -12.23 6.10
CA ARG A 73 -4.53 -10.82 6.00
C ARG A 73 -3.21 -10.58 6.70
N ILE A 74 -2.53 -9.47 6.42
CA ILE A 74 -1.36 -9.03 7.19
C ILE A 74 -1.77 -8.89 8.67
N ALA A 75 -0.96 -9.44 9.57
CA ALA A 75 -1.33 -9.57 10.98
C ALA A 75 -1.41 -8.22 11.71
N SER A 76 -0.56 -7.27 11.34
CA SER A 76 -0.51 -5.96 12.00
C SER A 76 0.10 -4.88 11.11
N PRO A 77 -0.13 -3.59 11.43
CA PRO A 77 0.55 -2.47 10.77
C PRO A 77 2.08 -2.52 10.89
N LEU A 78 2.63 -3.15 11.95
CA LEU A 78 4.07 -3.32 12.11
C LEU A 78 4.64 -4.24 11.02
N ILE A 79 3.97 -5.36 10.75
CA ILE A 79 4.37 -6.28 9.67
C ILE A 79 4.24 -5.61 8.30
N ALA A 80 3.17 -4.86 8.08
CA ALA A 80 3.01 -4.10 6.85
C ALA A 80 4.18 -3.14 6.61
N ARG A 81 4.58 -2.36 7.63
CA ARG A 81 5.73 -1.45 7.55
C ARG A 81 7.05 -2.18 7.26
N MET A 82 7.28 -3.32 7.89
CA MET A 82 8.47 -4.15 7.61
C MET A 82 8.50 -4.53 6.12
N LEU A 83 7.40 -5.02 5.57
CA LEU A 83 7.31 -5.40 4.15
C LEU A 83 7.47 -4.19 3.21
N GLU A 84 6.89 -3.04 3.54
CA GLU A 84 7.10 -1.78 2.83
C GLU A 84 8.58 -1.39 2.79
N SER A 85 9.26 -1.47 3.94
CA SER A 85 10.70 -1.15 4.04
C SER A 85 11.56 -2.12 3.22
N ILE A 86 11.28 -3.41 3.25
CA ILE A 86 11.98 -4.40 2.41
C ILE A 86 11.76 -4.09 0.92
N GLN A 87 10.54 -3.76 0.50
CA GLN A 87 10.26 -3.39 -0.89
C GLN A 87 11.00 -2.11 -1.31
N ALA A 88 11.07 -1.11 -0.41
CA ALA A 88 11.81 0.13 -0.67
C ALA A 88 13.31 -0.13 -0.84
N VAL A 89 13.93 -0.90 0.07
CA VAL A 89 15.34 -1.29 -0.03
C VAL A 89 15.61 -2.08 -1.31
N ALA A 90 14.78 -3.05 -1.62
CA ALA A 90 14.91 -3.85 -2.84
C ALA A 90 14.82 -3.01 -4.13
N ALA A 91 14.14 -1.86 -4.08
CA ALA A 91 14.03 -0.95 -5.23
C ALA A 91 15.27 -0.06 -5.43
N ILE A 92 16.12 0.12 -4.41
CA ILE A 92 17.30 1.01 -4.48
C ILE A 92 18.34 0.43 -5.45
N GLU A 93 18.55 -0.87 -5.46
CA GLU A 93 19.65 -1.54 -6.17
C GLU A 93 19.24 -2.23 -7.48
N VAL A 94 17.99 -2.18 -7.88
CA VAL A 94 17.55 -2.86 -9.10
C VAL A 94 17.97 -2.03 -10.31
N PRO A 95 18.96 -2.48 -11.13
CA PRO A 95 19.25 -1.81 -12.38
C PRO A 95 18.02 -1.80 -13.29
N PRO A 96 17.86 -0.79 -14.15
CA PRO A 96 16.73 -0.72 -15.06
C PRO A 96 16.66 -2.00 -15.91
N ARG A 97 15.66 -2.82 -15.69
CA ARG A 97 15.44 -4.01 -16.49
C ARG A 97 14.99 -3.57 -17.88
N HIS A 98 15.68 -3.96 -18.91
CA HIS A 98 15.31 -3.73 -20.32
C HIS A 98 14.06 -4.52 -20.78
N LYS A 99 13.35 -5.18 -19.86
CA LYS A 99 12.09 -5.87 -20.20
C LYS A 99 10.95 -4.85 -20.25
N PRO A 100 10.12 -4.88 -21.32
CA PRO A 100 8.91 -4.06 -21.38
C PRO A 100 8.04 -4.36 -20.14
N ARG A 101 7.51 -3.31 -19.51
CA ARG A 101 6.61 -3.43 -18.38
C ARG A 101 5.27 -4.00 -18.84
N SER A 102 4.70 -4.91 -18.07
CA SER A 102 3.34 -5.36 -18.34
C SER A 102 2.35 -4.26 -17.98
N ALA A 103 1.16 -4.28 -18.59
CA ALA A 103 0.06 -3.39 -18.22
C ALA A 103 -0.27 -3.46 -16.71
N ALA A 104 -0.16 -4.64 -16.11
CA ALA A 104 -0.35 -4.82 -14.66
C ALA A 104 0.74 -4.13 -13.83
N ASP A 105 2.01 -4.16 -14.27
CA ASP A 105 3.10 -3.45 -13.59
C ASP A 105 2.94 -1.92 -13.71
N GLU A 106 2.53 -1.44 -14.88
CA GLU A 106 2.25 -0.02 -15.10
C GLU A 106 1.08 0.47 -14.24
N ALA A 107 0.00 -0.30 -14.15
CA ALA A 107 -1.13 0.02 -13.29
C ALA A 107 -0.72 0.10 -11.81
N LEU A 108 0.11 -0.83 -11.31
CA LEU A 108 0.63 -0.80 -9.96
C LEU A 108 1.56 0.40 -9.70
N ARG A 109 2.33 0.83 -10.68
CA ARG A 109 3.18 2.03 -10.57
C ARG A 109 2.37 3.31 -10.58
N PHE A 110 1.34 3.37 -11.39
CA PHE A 110 0.48 4.55 -11.50
C PHE A 110 -0.28 4.83 -10.20
N ALA A 111 -1.06 3.86 -9.71
CA ALA A 111 -1.76 3.98 -8.44
C ALA A 111 -2.00 2.61 -7.82
N ARG A 112 -1.73 2.48 -6.55
CA ARG A 112 -1.97 1.25 -5.77
C ARG A 112 -2.23 1.54 -4.31
N THR A 113 -2.77 0.57 -3.61
CA THR A 113 -2.71 0.57 -2.15
C THR A 113 -1.37 0.04 -1.68
N CYS A 114 -0.74 0.75 -0.73
CA CYS A 114 0.39 0.31 0.05
C CYS A 114 -0.12 0.06 1.48
N TYR A 115 -0.56 -1.16 1.74
CA TYR A 115 -1.36 -1.58 2.89
C TYR A 115 -2.71 -0.84 2.97
N ASP A 116 -2.79 0.36 3.57
CA ASP A 116 -4.03 1.10 3.80
C ASP A 116 -4.01 2.54 3.25
N HIS A 117 -2.95 2.94 2.59
CA HIS A 117 -2.78 4.28 2.03
C HIS A 117 -2.43 4.23 0.53
N ILE A 118 -2.51 5.37 -0.15
CA ILE A 118 -2.30 5.49 -1.60
C ILE A 118 -0.81 5.60 -1.89
N ALA A 119 -0.33 4.84 -2.88
CA ALA A 119 1.04 4.82 -3.36
C ALA A 119 1.09 4.86 -4.90
N GLY A 120 2.30 4.87 -5.45
CA GLY A 120 2.57 5.07 -6.87
C GLY A 120 2.53 6.55 -7.24
N THR A 121 2.54 6.84 -8.54
CA THR A 121 2.54 8.21 -9.07
C THR A 121 1.44 9.08 -8.44
N VAL A 122 0.23 8.53 -8.28
CA VAL A 122 -0.88 9.26 -7.65
C VAL A 122 -0.61 9.56 -6.18
N GLY A 123 -0.10 8.59 -5.42
CA GLY A 123 0.20 8.77 -3.99
C GLY A 123 1.30 9.80 -3.75
N VAL A 124 2.35 9.76 -4.57
CA VAL A 124 3.45 10.74 -4.53
C VAL A 124 2.96 12.13 -4.94
N ALA A 125 2.15 12.23 -6.00
CA ALA A 125 1.62 13.52 -6.45
C ALA A 125 0.75 14.21 -5.37
N ILE A 126 -0.04 13.45 -4.62
CA ILE A 126 -0.81 13.98 -3.47
C ILE A 126 0.15 14.48 -2.38
N ALA A 127 1.18 13.72 -2.04
CA ALA A 127 2.14 14.11 -1.00
C ALA A 127 2.91 15.37 -1.40
N ASP A 128 3.36 15.45 -2.65
CA ASP A 128 4.05 16.63 -3.20
C ASP A 128 3.18 17.87 -3.17
N ALA A 129 1.94 17.76 -3.62
CA ALA A 129 1.01 18.89 -3.62
C ALA A 129 0.73 19.41 -2.22
N LEU A 130 0.53 18.51 -1.24
CA LEU A 130 0.34 18.87 0.16
C LEU A 130 1.60 19.50 0.78
N GLN A 131 2.79 19.03 0.42
CA GLN A 131 4.06 19.66 0.87
C GLN A 131 4.26 21.03 0.22
N ALA A 132 4.04 21.16 -1.09
CA ALA A 132 4.19 22.41 -1.80
C ALA A 132 3.23 23.50 -1.26
N ALA A 133 2.03 23.10 -0.82
CA ALA A 133 1.06 23.98 -0.20
C ALA A 133 1.33 24.23 1.31
N GLY A 134 2.39 23.67 1.90
CA GLY A 134 2.70 23.79 3.31
C GLY A 134 1.70 23.13 4.25
N HIS A 135 0.96 22.13 3.78
CA HIS A 135 -0.04 21.38 4.55
C HIS A 135 0.56 20.20 5.32
N VAL A 136 1.63 19.63 4.81
CA VAL A 136 2.41 18.57 5.47
C VAL A 136 3.91 18.81 5.29
N THR A 137 4.70 18.30 6.23
CA THR A 137 6.15 18.15 6.09
C THR A 137 6.46 16.66 6.16
N LEU A 138 7.22 16.15 5.20
CA LEU A 138 7.71 14.77 5.19
C LEU A 138 9.23 14.77 5.10
N SER A 139 9.86 14.03 6.00
CA SER A 139 11.31 13.81 6.05
C SER A 139 11.61 12.35 6.45
N ASP A 140 12.88 11.95 6.40
CA ASP A 140 13.30 10.62 6.85
C ASP A 140 12.93 10.35 8.31
N ASP A 141 12.91 11.40 9.14
CA ASP A 141 12.62 11.32 10.57
C ASP A 141 11.13 11.25 10.90
N GLY A 142 10.25 11.62 9.96
CA GLY A 142 8.81 11.60 10.21
C GLY A 142 7.98 12.48 9.30
N GLY A 143 6.72 12.66 9.69
CA GLY A 143 5.76 13.51 9.01
C GLY A 143 4.94 14.33 9.99
N GLU A 144 4.74 15.58 9.66
CA GLU A 144 3.92 16.52 10.43
C GLU A 144 2.78 17.06 9.58
N LEU A 145 1.63 17.25 10.20
CA LEU A 145 0.47 17.91 9.62
C LEU A 145 0.36 19.31 10.22
N THR A 146 0.39 20.32 9.38
CA THR A 146 0.19 21.71 9.84
C THR A 146 -1.27 22.00 10.17
N ASP A 147 -1.55 23.10 10.87
CA ASP A 147 -2.93 23.56 11.12
C ASP A 147 -3.69 23.80 9.82
N GLY A 148 -3.02 24.33 8.78
CA GLY A 148 -3.57 24.49 7.45
C GLY A 148 -3.97 23.16 6.82
N GLY A 149 -3.08 22.17 6.92
CA GLY A 149 -3.33 20.80 6.48
C GLY A 149 -4.48 20.14 7.25
N ALA A 150 -4.54 20.32 8.56
CA ALA A 150 -5.63 19.78 9.38
C ALA A 150 -6.99 20.33 8.94
N ARG A 151 -7.10 21.66 8.70
CA ARG A 151 -8.33 22.29 8.20
C ARG A 151 -8.70 21.81 6.80
N LEU A 152 -7.72 21.64 5.90
CA LEU A 152 -7.95 21.08 4.56
C LEU A 152 -8.52 19.66 4.66
N LEU A 153 -7.88 18.80 5.43
CA LEU A 153 -8.29 17.41 5.58
C LEU A 153 -9.65 17.26 6.25
N GLN A 154 -9.97 18.12 7.23
CA GLN A 154 -11.29 18.15 7.84
C GLN A 154 -12.38 18.49 6.80
N ARG A 155 -12.16 19.49 5.94
CA ARG A 155 -13.08 19.81 4.82
C ARG A 155 -13.19 18.67 3.82
N PHE A 156 -12.12 17.93 3.62
CA PHE A 156 -12.10 16.73 2.77
C PHE A 156 -12.82 15.53 3.40
N GLY A 157 -13.21 15.60 4.67
CA GLY A 157 -13.93 14.54 5.37
C GLY A 157 -13.04 13.59 6.16
N VAL A 158 -11.80 13.98 6.40
CA VAL A 158 -10.91 13.28 7.34
C VAL A 158 -11.29 13.72 8.75
N MET A 159 -11.89 12.80 9.50
CA MET A 159 -12.25 13.06 10.90
C MET A 159 -10.99 13.11 11.78
N PRO A 160 -11.00 13.91 12.85
CA PRO A 160 -9.91 13.90 13.83
C PRO A 160 -9.63 12.48 14.33
N ALA A 161 -8.35 12.16 14.54
CA ALA A 161 -7.98 10.85 15.05
C ALA A 161 -8.74 10.56 16.36
N PRO A 162 -9.41 9.40 16.47
CA PRO A 162 -10.08 9.06 17.72
C PRO A 162 -9.02 8.98 18.82
N LYS A 163 -9.34 9.49 20.02
CA LYS A 163 -8.49 9.43 21.23
C LYS A 163 -8.40 7.99 21.76
N THR A 164 -8.13 7.02 20.89
CA THR A 164 -8.03 5.61 21.26
C THR A 164 -6.57 5.27 21.59
N LYS A 165 -6.39 4.28 22.49
CA LYS A 165 -5.09 3.73 22.91
C LYS A 165 -4.27 3.11 21.77
N ASN A 166 -4.78 3.06 20.55
CA ASN A 166 -4.05 2.59 19.37
C ASN A 166 -2.98 3.62 18.98
N ARG A 167 -1.73 3.31 19.28
CA ARG A 167 -0.51 4.07 18.97
C ARG A 167 -0.20 4.09 17.47
N ARG A 168 -1.18 4.42 16.63
CA ARG A 168 -0.91 4.60 15.21
C ARG A 168 -0.17 5.92 15.01
N ILE A 169 0.94 5.90 14.28
CA ILE A 169 1.65 7.12 13.91
C ILE A 169 0.69 7.98 13.08
N PHE A 170 0.51 9.24 13.47
CA PHE A 170 -0.51 10.11 12.92
C PHE A 170 -0.21 10.46 11.45
N CYS A 171 0.98 10.94 11.16
CA CYS A 171 1.47 11.24 9.82
C CYS A 171 2.88 10.67 9.68
N ARG A 172 3.19 10.00 8.59
CA ARG A 172 4.54 9.50 8.33
C ARG A 172 4.83 9.42 6.83
N PRO A 173 6.11 9.56 6.45
CA PRO A 173 6.56 9.20 5.11
C PRO A 173 6.51 7.68 4.91
N CYS A 174 6.31 7.27 3.66
CA CYS A 174 6.54 5.93 3.20
C CYS A 174 7.23 6.01 1.84
N LEU A 175 8.43 5.45 1.72
CA LEU A 175 9.19 5.51 0.49
C LEU A 175 8.55 4.64 -0.59
N ASP A 176 8.18 5.26 -1.70
CA ASP A 176 7.58 4.57 -2.83
C ASP A 176 8.64 3.77 -3.62
N TRP A 177 8.44 2.47 -3.76
CA TRP A 177 9.40 1.61 -4.46
C TRP A 177 9.48 1.89 -5.97
N SER A 178 8.45 2.49 -6.57
CA SER A 178 8.42 2.79 -8.00
C SER A 178 8.88 4.21 -8.33
N GLU A 179 8.54 5.18 -7.49
CA GLU A 179 8.83 6.60 -7.68
C GLU A 179 10.12 7.04 -6.97
N ARG A 180 10.58 6.28 -5.95
CA ARG A 180 11.72 6.61 -5.07
C ARG A 180 11.56 7.98 -4.38
N ARG A 181 10.33 8.30 -4.05
CA ARG A 181 9.90 9.53 -3.37
C ARG A 181 8.89 9.17 -2.29
N TYR A 182 8.68 10.05 -1.34
CA TYR A 182 7.73 9.79 -0.28
C TYR A 182 6.28 9.97 -0.73
N HIS A 183 5.41 9.09 -0.26
CA HIS A 183 3.97 9.27 -0.21
C HIS A 183 3.49 9.21 1.23
N LEU A 184 2.27 9.69 1.47
CA LEU A 184 1.69 9.82 2.80
C LEU A 184 1.16 8.50 3.34
N ALA A 185 1.60 8.15 4.53
CA ALA A 185 1.16 7.00 5.31
C ALA A 185 0.74 7.42 6.73
N GLY A 186 0.50 6.45 7.60
CA GLY A 186 -0.04 6.70 8.93
C GLY A 186 -1.55 6.88 8.91
N PHE A 187 -2.09 7.52 9.96
CA PHE A 187 -3.52 7.81 10.05
C PHE A 187 -3.98 8.71 8.89
N VAL A 188 -3.24 9.79 8.63
CA VAL A 188 -3.55 10.75 7.57
C VAL A 188 -3.61 10.09 6.20
N GLY A 189 -2.59 9.31 5.83
CA GLY A 189 -2.54 8.62 4.54
C GLY A 189 -3.69 7.61 4.36
N ALA A 190 -4.04 6.89 5.43
CA ALA A 190 -5.14 5.93 5.38
C ALA A 190 -6.51 6.62 5.24
N GLU A 191 -6.73 7.72 5.94
CA GLU A 191 -7.99 8.47 5.86
C GLU A 191 -8.16 9.14 4.49
N ILE A 192 -7.10 9.69 3.91
CA ILE A 192 -7.13 10.20 2.53
C ILE A 192 -7.51 9.05 1.57
N CYS A 193 -6.89 7.87 1.71
CA CYS A 193 -7.22 6.71 0.90
C CYS A 193 -8.69 6.28 1.05
N ARG A 194 -9.19 6.22 2.28
CA ARG A 194 -10.59 5.90 2.57
C ARG A 194 -11.53 6.88 1.90
N CYS A 195 -11.31 8.19 2.09
CA CYS A 195 -12.14 9.24 1.49
C CYS A 195 -12.13 9.19 -0.04
N CYS A 196 -10.96 8.96 -0.67
CA CYS A 196 -10.87 8.83 -2.12
C CYS A 196 -11.65 7.63 -2.64
N LEU A 197 -11.62 6.49 -1.94
CA LEU A 197 -12.37 5.29 -2.31
C LEU A 197 -13.89 5.49 -2.11
N GLU A 198 -14.31 6.05 -0.99
CA GLU A 198 -15.73 6.32 -0.70
C GLU A 198 -16.36 7.33 -1.66
N ARG A 199 -15.60 8.33 -2.12
CA ARG A 199 -16.04 9.30 -3.12
C ARG A 199 -16.01 8.74 -4.56
N GLY A 200 -15.50 7.52 -4.77
CA GLY A 200 -15.31 6.97 -6.09
C GLY A 200 -14.21 7.64 -6.91
N TRP A 201 -13.35 8.46 -6.28
CA TRP A 201 -12.20 9.09 -6.96
C TRP A 201 -11.15 8.07 -7.36
N LEU A 202 -11.01 7.04 -6.51
CA LEU A 202 -10.22 5.85 -6.78
C LEU A 202 -11.12 4.62 -6.68
N THR A 203 -10.94 3.66 -7.58
CA THR A 203 -11.64 2.37 -7.53
C THR A 203 -10.64 1.23 -7.53
N ARG A 204 -10.96 0.16 -6.78
CA ARG A 204 -10.11 -1.04 -6.73
C ARG A 204 -10.21 -1.80 -8.04
N MET A 205 -9.08 -2.24 -8.55
CA MET A 205 -9.05 -3.17 -9.68
C MET A 205 -9.17 -4.62 -9.17
N ARG A 206 -9.72 -5.49 -10.01
CA ARG A 206 -9.92 -6.90 -9.66
C ARG A 206 -8.58 -7.64 -9.59
N ASP A 207 -8.45 -8.53 -8.62
CA ASP A 207 -7.30 -9.45 -8.43
C ASP A 207 -5.93 -8.76 -8.30
N THR A 208 -5.91 -7.47 -7.95
CA THR A 208 -4.68 -6.70 -7.75
C THR A 208 -4.88 -5.62 -6.69
N ARG A 209 -3.79 -5.09 -6.16
CA ARG A 209 -3.80 -3.89 -5.31
C ARG A 209 -3.74 -2.57 -6.10
N ALA A 210 -3.73 -2.63 -7.43
CA ALA A 210 -3.80 -1.44 -8.26
C ALA A 210 -5.13 -0.71 -8.08
N LEU A 211 -5.07 0.60 -8.21
CA LEU A 211 -6.21 1.50 -8.16
C LEU A 211 -6.38 2.18 -9.51
N ARG A 212 -7.63 2.37 -9.90
CA ARG A 212 -7.98 3.19 -11.06
C ARG A 212 -8.38 4.57 -10.59
N LEU A 213 -7.76 5.60 -11.14
CA LEU A 213 -8.18 6.99 -10.96
C LEU A 213 -9.32 7.30 -11.93
N THR A 214 -10.45 7.74 -11.40
CA THR A 214 -11.61 8.12 -12.20
C THR A 214 -11.47 9.55 -12.76
N PRO A 215 -12.23 9.95 -13.77
CA PRO A 215 -12.29 11.35 -14.21
C PRO A 215 -12.65 12.31 -13.07
N GLU A 216 -13.66 11.94 -12.27
CA GLU A 216 -14.10 12.69 -11.09
C GLU A 216 -12.98 12.77 -10.03
N GLY A 217 -12.23 11.68 -9.88
CA GLY A 217 -11.07 11.65 -8.98
C GLY A 217 -9.95 12.57 -9.43
N ARG A 218 -9.72 12.67 -10.74
CA ARG A 218 -8.73 13.59 -11.29
C ARG A 218 -9.10 15.05 -10.99
N SER A 219 -10.33 15.43 -11.28
CA SER A 219 -10.83 16.78 -10.95
C SER A 219 -10.79 17.05 -9.45
N GLY A 220 -11.28 16.10 -8.66
CA GLY A 220 -11.32 16.23 -7.20
C GLY A 220 -9.93 16.33 -6.56
N LEU A 221 -8.93 15.58 -7.05
CA LEU A 221 -7.54 15.70 -6.57
C LEU A 221 -6.93 17.06 -6.94
N ALA A 222 -7.22 17.57 -8.14
CA ALA A 222 -6.76 18.88 -8.57
C ALA A 222 -7.37 20.00 -7.73
N GLU A 223 -8.68 19.99 -7.54
CA GLU A 223 -9.42 21.01 -6.80
C GLU A 223 -9.14 20.98 -5.29
N THR A 224 -9.00 19.80 -4.71
CA THR A 224 -8.85 19.65 -3.26
C THR A 224 -7.41 19.78 -2.80
N PHE A 225 -6.48 19.14 -3.51
CA PHE A 225 -5.08 19.05 -3.11
C PHE A 225 -4.13 19.83 -4.00
N GLY A 226 -4.62 20.43 -5.10
CA GLY A 226 -3.77 21.17 -6.05
C GLY A 226 -2.91 20.24 -6.92
N VAL A 227 -3.28 18.99 -7.10
CA VAL A 227 -2.56 18.02 -7.94
C VAL A 227 -2.70 18.40 -9.41
N GLN A 228 -1.73 19.13 -9.96
CA GLN A 228 -1.86 19.75 -11.29
C GLN A 228 -1.58 18.84 -12.47
N SER A 229 -0.85 17.75 -12.31
CA SER A 229 -0.50 16.87 -13.43
C SER A 229 -0.23 15.46 -12.96
N ILE A 230 -1.23 14.63 -13.06
CA ILE A 230 -0.98 13.19 -13.11
C ILE A 230 -1.00 12.85 -14.61
N ALA A 231 0.20 12.68 -15.20
CA ALA A 231 0.34 12.44 -16.64
C ALA A 231 -0.59 11.33 -17.13
N ASP A 232 -1.17 11.53 -18.31
CA ASP A 232 -2.15 10.62 -18.95
C ASP A 232 -1.60 9.21 -19.29
N GLU A 233 -0.34 8.95 -18.98
CA GLU A 233 0.32 7.67 -19.28
C GLU A 233 -0.40 6.47 -18.68
N GLY A 234 -0.99 6.61 -17.49
CA GLY A 234 -1.75 5.53 -16.85
C GLY A 234 -3.10 5.19 -17.54
N GLN A 235 -3.70 6.12 -18.26
CA GLN A 235 -4.98 5.87 -18.96
C GLN A 235 -4.82 5.12 -20.28
N ARG A 236 -3.67 5.22 -20.95
CA ARG A 236 -3.41 4.47 -22.19
C ARG A 236 -3.41 2.97 -21.96
N VAL A 237 -2.98 2.53 -20.78
CA VAL A 237 -2.92 1.11 -20.39
C VAL A 237 -4.32 0.56 -20.08
N LEU A 238 -5.18 1.35 -19.43
CA LEU A 238 -6.52 0.92 -19.02
C LEU A 238 -7.55 0.84 -20.17
N ARG A 239 -7.25 1.44 -21.33
CA ARG A 239 -8.07 1.31 -22.55
C ARG A 239 -7.75 0.07 -23.39
N ARG A 240 -6.67 -0.66 -23.03
CA ARG A 240 -6.20 -1.85 -23.77
C ARG A 240 -6.41 -3.17 -23.00
N ALA A 241 -6.95 -3.12 -21.80
CA ALA A 241 -7.34 -4.23 -20.93
C ALA A 241 -8.86 -4.28 -20.76
#